data_fe83b7bb244651767370782e12bee45c
#
_entry.id   fe83b7bb244651767370782e12bee45c
#
_cell.length_a   1.000
_cell.length_b   1.000
_cell.length_c   1.000
_cell.angle_alpha   90.00
_cell.angle_beta   90.00
_cell.angle_gamma   90.00
#
_symmetry.space_group_name_H-M   'P 1'
#
loop_
_entity.id
_entity.type
_entity.pdbx_description
1 polymer ?
#
loop_
_entity_poly.entity_id
_entity_poly.type
_entity_poly.pdbx_seq_one_letter_code
_entity_poly.pdbx_strand_id
1 'polypeptide(L)'
;MAISRREVRVKIMQVLYAYEMTNEPIEKVKGDILTNLTEKDTKVFADDMLKFIVENDEMIENIIKDKVEHWEIERMAFIDRIILKIGITELLNFPEIPPKVTINEAIDIAKEYCTLNSGRFVNGVLDAVHDELKKEGKLNKTGRGLLNLKKKEHHETPKAKKEGPSGKK
;
A
#
# COMPACT_ATOMS: atom_id res chain seq x y z
N MET A 1 24.59 -4.42 -3.73
CA MET A 1 23.75 -3.22 -3.71
C MET A 1 22.63 -3.40 -2.70
N ALA A 2 22.46 -2.46 -1.80
CA ALA A 2 21.38 -2.52 -0.80
C ALA A 2 20.02 -2.40 -1.49
N ILE A 3 19.09 -3.29 -1.15
CA ILE A 3 17.71 -3.24 -1.65
C ILE A 3 16.94 -2.18 -0.87
N SER A 4 16.27 -1.28 -1.58
CA SER A 4 15.46 -0.23 -0.97
C SER A 4 14.21 -0.78 -0.27
N ARG A 5 13.68 -0.05 0.72
CA ARG A 5 12.40 -0.41 1.38
C ARG A 5 11.24 -0.53 0.40
N ARG A 6 11.22 0.26 -0.67
CA ARG A 6 10.24 0.15 -1.75
C ARG A 6 10.34 -1.19 -2.47
N GLU A 7 11.54 -1.59 -2.86
CA GLU A 7 11.77 -2.89 -3.50
C GLU A 7 11.39 -4.06 -2.59
N VAL A 8 11.62 -3.94 -1.29
CA VAL A 8 11.16 -4.94 -0.32
C VAL A 8 9.64 -5.01 -0.28
N ARG A 9 8.92 -3.88 -0.29
CA ARG A 9 7.44 -3.87 -0.37
C ARG A 9 6.92 -4.53 -1.65
N VAL A 10 7.58 -4.27 -2.78
CA VAL A 10 7.24 -4.93 -4.06
C VAL A 10 7.44 -6.44 -3.96
N LYS A 11 8.52 -6.89 -3.35
CA LYS A 11 8.75 -8.33 -3.13
C LYS A 11 7.71 -8.95 -2.19
N ILE A 12 7.33 -8.26 -1.14
CA ILE A 12 6.24 -8.68 -0.24
C ILE A 12 4.92 -8.81 -1.02
N MET A 13 4.60 -7.85 -1.87
CA MET A 13 3.45 -7.90 -2.76
C MET A 13 3.49 -9.14 -3.66
N GLN A 14 4.64 -9.46 -4.24
CA GLN A 14 4.84 -10.65 -5.07
C GLN A 14 4.66 -11.95 -4.28
N VAL A 15 5.17 -12.01 -3.04
CA VAL A 15 4.98 -13.17 -2.14
C VAL A 15 3.50 -13.38 -1.84
N LEU A 16 2.78 -12.33 -1.45
CA LEU A 16 1.34 -12.40 -1.14
C LEU A 16 0.52 -12.80 -2.36
N TYR A 17 0.84 -12.25 -3.53
CA TYR A 17 0.20 -12.63 -4.78
C TYR A 17 0.38 -14.12 -5.07
N ALA A 18 1.62 -14.62 -5.04
CA ALA A 18 1.90 -16.01 -5.28
C ALA A 18 1.27 -16.94 -4.23
N TYR A 19 1.32 -16.54 -2.96
CA TYR A 19 0.71 -17.28 -1.86
C TYR A 19 -0.80 -17.47 -2.05
N GLU A 20 -1.52 -16.41 -2.40
CA GLU A 20 -2.97 -16.49 -2.62
C GLU A 20 -3.34 -17.23 -3.92
N MET A 21 -2.49 -17.19 -4.94
CA MET A 21 -2.76 -17.86 -6.23
C MET A 21 -2.41 -19.34 -6.24
N THR A 22 -1.40 -19.75 -5.49
CA THR A 22 -0.89 -21.13 -5.55
C THR A 22 -1.38 -22.02 -4.42
N ASN A 23 -1.85 -21.44 -3.32
CA ASN A 23 -2.13 -22.11 -2.04
C ASN A 23 -0.93 -22.90 -1.48
N GLU A 24 0.28 -22.57 -1.92
CA GLU A 24 1.50 -23.14 -1.34
C GLU A 24 1.79 -22.56 0.04
N PRO A 25 2.51 -23.28 0.92
CA PRO A 25 2.90 -22.75 2.23
C PRO A 25 3.69 -21.45 2.08
N ILE A 26 3.37 -20.45 2.90
CA ILE A 26 4.00 -19.13 2.85
C ILE A 26 5.53 -19.19 2.95
N GLU A 27 6.07 -20.12 3.73
CA GLU A 27 7.52 -20.29 3.89
C GLU A 27 8.20 -20.74 2.60
N LYS A 28 7.54 -21.56 1.78
CA LYS A 28 8.05 -21.93 0.47
C LYS A 28 8.07 -20.75 -0.48
N VAL A 29 6.96 -20.03 -0.57
CA VAL A 29 6.83 -18.84 -1.44
C VAL A 29 7.84 -17.75 -1.06
N LYS A 30 8.04 -17.51 0.24
CA LYS A 30 9.08 -16.61 0.74
C LYS A 30 10.48 -17.06 0.30
N GLY A 31 10.78 -18.35 0.46
CA GLY A 31 12.06 -18.93 0.06
C GLY A 31 12.37 -18.73 -1.41
N ASP A 32 11.36 -18.79 -2.28
CA ASP A 32 11.54 -18.63 -3.72
C ASP A 32 11.72 -17.16 -4.14
N ILE A 33 11.00 -16.23 -3.51
CA ILE A 33 10.94 -14.81 -3.95
C ILE A 33 11.91 -13.91 -3.20
N LEU A 34 12.15 -14.17 -1.91
CA LEU A 34 12.98 -13.31 -1.06
C LEU A 34 14.46 -13.71 -1.03
N THR A 35 14.92 -14.55 -1.94
CA THR A 35 16.30 -15.08 -2.02
C THR A 35 17.37 -13.99 -2.02
N ASN A 36 17.09 -12.84 -2.61
CA ASN A 36 18.04 -11.74 -2.78
C ASN A 36 18.07 -10.75 -1.59
N LEU A 37 17.27 -10.97 -0.54
CA LEU A 37 17.34 -10.19 0.66
C LEU A 37 18.51 -10.68 1.52
N THR A 38 19.63 -9.98 1.45
CA THR A 38 20.85 -10.35 2.18
C THR A 38 21.01 -9.58 3.50
N GLU A 39 20.50 -8.36 3.56
CA GLU A 39 20.60 -7.51 4.74
C GLU A 39 19.61 -7.93 5.83
N LYS A 40 20.08 -7.95 7.07
CA LYS A 40 19.28 -8.36 8.23
C LYS A 40 18.02 -7.51 8.39
N ASP A 41 18.15 -6.19 8.27
CA ASP A 41 17.03 -5.25 8.48
C ASP A 41 15.93 -5.41 7.44
N THR A 42 16.29 -5.67 6.18
CA THR A 42 15.32 -5.91 5.10
C THR A 42 14.62 -7.25 5.26
N LYS A 43 15.33 -8.29 5.73
CA LYS A 43 14.73 -9.60 6.05
C LYS A 43 13.73 -9.48 7.19
N VAL A 44 14.11 -8.85 8.30
CA VAL A 44 13.23 -8.65 9.45
C VAL A 44 11.99 -7.86 9.06
N PHE A 45 12.15 -6.79 8.28
CA PHE A 45 11.01 -6.02 7.78
C PHE A 45 10.05 -6.86 6.95
N ALA A 46 10.56 -7.66 6.02
CA ALA A 46 9.73 -8.53 5.18
C ALA A 46 9.04 -9.62 6.00
N ASP A 47 9.76 -10.28 6.90
CA ASP A 47 9.23 -11.34 7.75
C ASP A 47 8.15 -10.83 8.70
N ASP A 48 8.37 -9.71 9.37
CA ASP A 48 7.40 -9.11 10.28
C ASP A 48 6.13 -8.68 9.55
N MET A 49 6.28 -8.10 8.35
CA MET A 49 5.15 -7.71 7.50
C MET A 49 4.30 -8.92 7.09
N LEU A 50 4.93 -9.93 6.52
CA LEU A 50 4.24 -11.14 6.04
C LEU A 50 3.60 -11.92 7.18
N LYS A 51 4.29 -12.07 8.30
CA LYS A 51 3.76 -12.71 9.49
C LYS A 51 2.51 -12.00 10.00
N PHE A 52 2.56 -10.68 10.15
CA PHE A 52 1.42 -9.90 10.63
C PHE A 52 0.22 -10.03 9.69
N ILE A 53 0.43 -9.93 8.37
CA ILE A 53 -0.65 -10.05 7.38
C ILE A 53 -1.31 -11.43 7.45
N VAL A 54 -0.52 -12.51 7.46
CA VAL A 54 -1.06 -13.88 7.49
C VAL A 54 -1.81 -14.16 8.80
N GLU A 55 -1.27 -13.74 9.93
CA GLU A 55 -1.89 -13.96 11.24
C GLU A 55 -3.15 -13.10 11.48
N ASN A 56 -3.27 -11.96 10.80
CA ASN A 56 -4.35 -10.99 10.99
C ASN A 56 -5.19 -10.74 9.72
N ASP A 57 -5.18 -11.68 8.78
CA ASP A 57 -5.81 -11.51 7.47
C ASP A 57 -7.29 -11.14 7.57
N GLU A 58 -8.06 -11.82 8.39
CA GLU A 58 -9.48 -11.54 8.60
C GLU A 58 -9.73 -10.13 9.14
N MET A 59 -8.94 -9.69 10.12
CA MET A 59 -9.03 -8.34 10.66
C MET A 59 -8.73 -7.29 9.60
N ILE A 60 -7.67 -7.49 8.82
CA ILE A 60 -7.27 -6.56 7.75
C ILE A 60 -8.34 -6.51 6.65
N GLU A 61 -8.86 -7.65 6.24
CA GLU A 61 -9.96 -7.74 5.27
C GLU A 61 -11.22 -7.00 5.76
N ASN A 62 -11.56 -7.11 7.03
CA ASN A 62 -12.69 -6.39 7.61
C ASN A 62 -12.47 -4.87 7.59
N ILE A 63 -11.25 -4.41 7.88
CA ILE A 63 -10.92 -2.98 7.76
C ILE A 63 -11.10 -2.49 6.32
N ILE A 64 -10.64 -3.26 5.33
CA ILE A 64 -10.83 -2.93 3.91
C ILE A 64 -12.33 -2.86 3.58
N LYS A 65 -13.10 -3.86 3.96
CA LYS A 65 -14.55 -3.92 3.70
C LYS A 65 -15.31 -2.74 4.28
N ASP A 66 -14.94 -2.29 5.47
CA ASP A 66 -15.57 -1.14 6.14
C ASP A 66 -15.33 0.19 5.40
N LYS A 67 -14.26 0.29 4.61
CA LYS A 67 -13.88 1.51 3.89
C LYS A 67 -14.26 1.51 2.42
N VAL A 68 -14.62 0.35 1.88
CA VAL A 68 -14.97 0.17 0.48
C VAL A 68 -16.45 -0.21 0.37
N GLU A 69 -17.20 0.48 -0.47
CA GLU A 69 -18.58 0.13 -0.74
C GLU A 69 -18.67 -1.26 -1.42
N HIS A 70 -19.74 -2.00 -1.15
CA HIS A 70 -19.87 -3.40 -1.57
C HIS A 70 -19.63 -3.63 -3.07
N TRP A 71 -20.15 -2.79 -3.94
CA TRP A 71 -19.94 -2.88 -5.38
C TRP A 71 -18.49 -2.60 -5.83
N GLU A 72 -17.75 -1.80 -5.06
CA GLU A 72 -16.33 -1.51 -5.32
C GLU A 72 -15.44 -2.69 -4.92
N ILE A 73 -15.81 -3.44 -3.87
CA ILE A 73 -15.09 -4.65 -3.45
C ILE A 73 -15.07 -5.69 -4.58
N GLU A 74 -16.19 -5.91 -5.24
CA GLU A 74 -16.31 -6.88 -6.34
C GLU A 74 -15.46 -6.48 -7.57
N ARG A 75 -15.20 -5.19 -7.73
CA ARG A 75 -14.41 -4.62 -8.84
C ARG A 75 -12.96 -4.34 -8.48
N MET A 76 -12.61 -4.49 -7.21
CA MET A 76 -11.25 -4.22 -6.73
C MET A 76 -10.27 -5.18 -7.38
N ALA A 77 -9.23 -4.63 -8.01
CA ALA A 77 -8.14 -5.43 -8.53
C ALA A 77 -7.45 -6.20 -7.39
N PHE A 78 -7.10 -7.43 -7.65
CA PHE A 78 -6.47 -8.30 -6.66
C PHE A 78 -5.17 -7.72 -6.10
N ILE A 79 -4.36 -7.09 -6.96
CA ILE A 79 -3.12 -6.42 -6.53
C ILE A 79 -3.42 -5.20 -5.66
N ASP A 80 -4.46 -4.42 -5.95
CA ASP A 80 -4.86 -3.28 -5.11
C ASP A 80 -5.20 -3.74 -3.68
N ARG A 81 -5.89 -4.86 -3.54
CA ARG A 81 -6.18 -5.47 -2.23
C ARG A 81 -4.90 -5.84 -1.47
N ILE A 82 -3.92 -6.44 -2.15
CA ILE A 82 -2.63 -6.77 -1.56
C ILE A 82 -1.88 -5.51 -1.10
N ILE A 83 -1.85 -4.47 -1.92
CA ILE A 83 -1.22 -3.19 -1.57
C ILE A 83 -1.90 -2.57 -0.36
N LEU A 84 -3.23 -2.62 -0.26
CA LEU A 84 -3.97 -2.17 0.91
C LEU A 84 -3.61 -2.97 2.17
N LYS A 85 -3.46 -4.28 2.08
CA LYS A 85 -3.02 -5.12 3.20
C LYS A 85 -1.64 -4.70 3.71
N ILE A 86 -0.70 -4.43 2.82
CA ILE A 86 0.63 -3.93 3.17
C ILE A 86 0.54 -2.57 3.86
N GLY A 87 -0.19 -1.62 3.29
CA GLY A 87 -0.34 -0.27 3.85
C GLY A 87 -1.01 -0.27 5.22
N ILE A 88 -2.09 -1.01 5.40
CA ILE A 88 -2.80 -1.14 6.68
C ILE A 88 -1.88 -1.76 7.73
N THR A 89 -1.12 -2.79 7.37
CA THR A 89 -0.16 -3.43 8.27
C THR A 89 0.94 -2.46 8.71
N GLU A 90 1.47 -1.63 7.81
CA GLU A 90 2.45 -0.60 8.19
C GLU A 90 1.86 0.43 9.15
N LEU A 91 0.62 0.85 8.92
CA LEU A 91 -0.06 1.78 9.83
C LEU A 91 -0.24 1.19 11.23
N LEU A 92 -0.54 -0.10 11.33
CA LEU A 92 -0.85 -0.78 12.59
C LEU A 92 0.38 -1.29 13.34
N ASN A 93 1.37 -1.84 12.64
CA ASN A 93 2.44 -2.66 13.23
C ASN A 93 3.86 -2.12 13.03
N PHE A 94 4.02 -1.01 12.34
CA PHE A 94 5.34 -0.38 12.11
C PHE A 94 5.36 1.06 12.65
N PRO A 95 5.53 1.21 13.98
CA PRO A 95 5.40 2.50 14.64
C PRO A 95 6.45 3.53 14.20
N GLU A 96 7.60 3.08 13.69
CA GLU A 96 8.69 3.91 13.21
C GLU A 96 8.47 4.49 11.80
N ILE A 97 7.48 3.98 11.06
CA ILE A 97 7.19 4.44 9.69
C ILE A 97 6.09 5.52 9.73
N PRO A 98 6.38 6.75 9.25
CA PRO A 98 5.36 7.79 9.17
C PRO A 98 4.18 7.36 8.28
N PRO A 99 2.93 7.64 8.66
CA PRO A 99 1.75 7.29 7.86
C PRO A 99 1.82 7.83 6.42
N LYS A 100 2.34 9.02 6.22
CA LYS A 100 2.48 9.61 4.88
C LYS A 100 3.48 8.87 4.01
N VAL A 101 4.53 8.31 4.58
CA VAL A 101 5.48 7.44 3.86
C VAL A 101 4.74 6.18 3.40
N THR A 102 4.02 5.52 4.30
CA THR A 102 3.23 4.33 3.97
C THR A 102 2.25 4.59 2.84
N ILE A 103 1.48 5.67 2.92
CA ILE A 103 0.47 6.01 1.92
C ILE A 103 1.12 6.36 0.58
N ASN A 104 2.17 7.18 0.57
CA ASN A 104 2.88 7.56 -0.65
C ASN A 104 3.53 6.37 -1.34
N GLU A 105 4.15 5.46 -0.59
CA GLU A 105 4.75 4.24 -1.14
C GLU A 105 3.68 3.32 -1.73
N ALA A 106 2.55 3.15 -1.06
CA ALA A 106 1.43 2.36 -1.57
C ALA A 106 0.85 2.93 -2.88
N ILE A 107 0.69 4.25 -2.96
CA ILE A 107 0.22 4.94 -4.17
C ILE A 107 1.21 4.73 -5.33
N ASP A 108 2.50 4.91 -5.09
CA ASP A 108 3.52 4.77 -6.12
C ASP A 108 3.59 3.33 -6.65
N ILE A 109 3.48 2.33 -5.78
CA ILE A 109 3.43 0.91 -6.17
C ILE A 109 2.15 0.62 -6.96
N ALA A 110 1.00 1.12 -6.54
CA ALA A 110 -0.25 0.93 -7.25
C ALA A 110 -0.22 1.55 -8.67
N LYS A 111 0.40 2.71 -8.84
CA LYS A 111 0.59 3.34 -10.16
C LYS A 111 1.52 2.55 -11.06
N GLU A 112 2.56 1.97 -10.50
CA GLU A 112 3.56 1.20 -11.26
C GLU A 112 3.02 -0.15 -11.72
N TYR A 113 2.30 -0.87 -10.84
CA TYR A 113 1.88 -2.25 -11.07
C TYR A 113 0.40 -2.41 -11.48
N CYS A 114 -0.41 -1.37 -11.35
CA CYS A 114 -1.83 -1.37 -11.71
C CYS A 114 -2.14 -0.21 -12.65
N THR A 115 -3.01 0.70 -12.21
CA THR A 115 -3.46 1.85 -13.00
C THR A 115 -3.35 3.14 -12.20
N LEU A 116 -3.48 4.29 -12.89
CA LEU A 116 -3.58 5.59 -12.21
C LEU A 116 -4.79 5.66 -11.28
N ASN A 117 -5.91 5.03 -11.67
CA ASN A 117 -7.10 4.95 -10.83
C ASN A 117 -6.87 4.10 -9.58
N SER A 118 -6.05 3.05 -9.66
CA SER A 118 -5.61 2.26 -8.50
C SER A 118 -4.87 3.11 -7.48
N GLY A 119 -3.98 4.01 -7.92
CA GLY A 119 -3.29 4.94 -7.04
C GLY A 119 -4.24 5.85 -6.27
N ARG A 120 -5.27 6.39 -6.93
CA ARG A 120 -6.31 7.21 -6.30
C ARG A 120 -7.17 6.41 -5.32
N PHE A 121 -7.56 5.22 -5.70
CA PHE A 121 -8.35 4.31 -4.86
C PHE A 121 -7.60 3.91 -3.59
N VAL A 122 -6.36 3.47 -3.72
CA VAL A 122 -5.49 3.11 -2.60
C VAL A 122 -5.27 4.30 -1.66
N ASN A 123 -5.03 5.50 -2.21
CA ASN A 123 -4.93 6.72 -1.41
C ASN A 123 -6.19 6.98 -0.60
N GLY A 124 -7.36 6.94 -1.22
CA GLY A 124 -8.63 7.18 -0.55
C GLY A 124 -8.90 6.21 0.59
N VAL A 125 -8.66 4.92 0.37
CA VAL A 125 -8.86 3.87 1.40
C VAL A 125 -7.86 4.03 2.54
N LEU A 126 -6.57 4.20 2.26
CA LEU A 126 -5.55 4.33 3.31
C LEU A 126 -5.68 5.63 4.11
N ASP A 127 -6.08 6.74 3.48
CA ASP A 127 -6.39 7.99 4.20
C ASP A 127 -7.56 7.77 5.18
N ALA A 128 -8.63 7.10 4.75
CA ALA A 128 -9.78 6.81 5.61
C ALA A 128 -9.40 5.89 6.78
N VAL A 129 -8.60 4.86 6.53
CA VAL A 129 -8.09 3.96 7.58
C VAL A 129 -7.22 4.73 8.58
N HIS A 130 -6.30 5.55 8.07
CA HIS A 130 -5.43 6.38 8.90
C HIS A 130 -6.24 7.29 9.83
N ASP A 131 -7.22 8.01 9.29
CA ASP A 131 -8.04 8.95 10.05
C ASP A 131 -8.86 8.24 11.14
N GLU A 132 -9.39 7.05 10.84
CA GLU A 132 -10.13 6.24 11.81
C GLU A 132 -9.21 5.73 12.93
N LEU A 133 -8.06 5.16 12.58
CA LEU A 133 -7.08 4.68 13.57
C LEU A 133 -6.59 5.80 14.48
N LYS A 134 -6.39 6.99 13.93
CA LYS A 134 -6.01 8.18 14.70
C LYS A 134 -7.13 8.59 15.66
N LYS A 135 -8.37 8.64 15.19
CA LYS A 135 -9.55 8.99 15.99
C LYS A 135 -9.79 8.00 17.12
N GLU A 136 -9.57 6.70 16.87
CA GLU A 136 -9.75 5.63 17.85
C GLU A 136 -8.56 5.46 18.81
N GLY A 137 -7.47 6.22 18.62
CA GLY A 137 -6.25 6.09 19.42
C GLY A 137 -5.46 4.81 19.15
N LYS A 138 -5.68 4.18 18.01
CA LYS A 138 -5.02 2.93 17.61
C LYS A 138 -3.78 3.13 16.72
N LEU A 139 -3.49 4.37 16.33
CA LEU A 139 -2.32 4.72 15.53
C LEU A 139 -1.12 4.96 16.44
N ASN A 140 -0.38 3.91 16.77
CA ASN A 140 0.73 3.93 17.72
C ASN A 140 2.06 4.26 17.02
N LYS A 141 2.27 5.52 16.64
CA LYS A 141 3.51 5.98 16.02
C LYS A 141 4.51 6.51 17.03
N THR A 142 5.80 6.23 16.81
CA THR A 142 6.92 6.61 17.67
C THR A 142 8.10 7.10 16.85
N GLY A 143 8.97 7.93 17.43
CA GLY A 143 10.19 8.40 16.76
C GLY A 143 9.93 9.00 15.38
N ARG A 144 10.54 8.44 14.34
CA ARG A 144 10.35 8.85 12.94
C ARG A 144 8.91 8.71 12.46
N GLY A 145 8.15 7.77 13.03
CA GLY A 145 6.74 7.58 12.72
C GLY A 145 5.85 8.79 13.04
N LEU A 146 6.30 9.71 13.87
CA LEU A 146 5.62 10.95 14.21
C LEU A 146 5.87 12.09 13.22
N LEU A 147 6.74 11.92 12.23
CA LEU A 147 7.07 12.97 11.25
C LEU A 147 5.85 13.28 10.38
N ASN A 148 5.54 14.58 10.31
CA ASN A 148 4.45 15.09 9.47
C ASN A 148 5.00 15.51 8.10
N LEU A 149 5.28 14.53 7.23
CA LEU A 149 5.74 14.77 5.86
C LEU A 149 4.59 15.31 5.01
N LYS A 150 4.85 16.29 4.14
CA LYS A 150 3.86 16.79 3.19
C LYS A 150 3.49 15.67 2.20
N LYS A 151 2.19 15.54 1.91
CA LYS A 151 1.74 14.68 0.81
C LYS A 151 2.39 15.16 -0.49
N LYS A 152 2.82 14.23 -1.34
CA LYS A 152 3.18 14.58 -2.73
C LYS A 152 1.92 15.10 -3.40
N GLU A 153 1.93 16.38 -3.79
CA GLU A 153 0.87 16.93 -4.62
C GLU A 153 0.93 16.22 -5.98
N HIS A 154 -0.12 15.52 -6.31
CA HIS A 154 -0.29 14.99 -7.65
C HIS A 154 -0.61 16.18 -8.55
N HIS A 155 0.37 16.65 -9.33
CA HIS A 155 0.14 17.63 -10.37
C HIS A 155 -0.89 17.05 -11.37
N GLU A 156 -2.13 17.49 -11.24
CA GLU A 156 -3.06 17.42 -12.37
C GLU A 156 -2.48 18.34 -13.45
N THR A 157 -2.06 17.74 -14.56
CA THR A 157 -1.75 18.52 -15.76
C THR A 157 -2.99 19.34 -16.13
N PRO A 158 -2.90 20.68 -16.24
CA PRO A 158 -4.04 21.49 -16.66
C PRO A 158 -4.53 20.99 -18.02
N LYS A 159 -5.80 20.63 -18.10
CA LYS A 159 -6.44 20.38 -19.40
C LYS A 159 -6.27 21.63 -20.24
N ALA A 160 -5.55 21.52 -21.36
CA ALA A 160 -5.43 22.58 -22.35
C ALA A 160 -6.85 23.01 -22.77
N LYS A 161 -7.20 24.26 -22.49
CA LYS A 161 -8.39 24.88 -23.04
C LYS A 161 -8.24 24.87 -24.57
N LYS A 162 -9.08 24.10 -25.26
CA LYS A 162 -9.26 24.25 -26.68
C LYS A 162 -9.93 25.61 -26.91
N GLU A 163 -9.15 26.58 -27.35
CA GLU A 163 -9.69 27.79 -27.94
C GLU A 163 -10.35 27.40 -29.26
N GLY A 164 -11.64 27.60 -29.34
CA GLY A 164 -12.39 27.47 -30.58
C GLY A 164 -12.04 28.61 -31.52
N PRO A 165 -12.08 28.39 -32.85
CA PRO A 165 -11.75 29.45 -33.81
C PRO A 165 -12.83 30.53 -33.79
N SER A 166 -12.41 31.78 -33.53
CA SER A 166 -13.26 32.95 -33.72
C SER A 166 -13.50 33.16 -35.19
N GLY A 167 -14.73 32.90 -35.65
CA GLY A 167 -15.17 33.29 -36.96
C GLY A 167 -15.27 34.82 -37.07
N LYS A 168 -14.44 35.41 -37.89
CA LYS A 168 -14.66 36.79 -38.38
C LYS A 168 -15.68 36.75 -39.48
N LYS A 169 -16.71 37.55 -39.33
CA LYS A 169 -17.38 38.25 -40.42
C LYS A 169 -17.19 39.74 -40.27
#